data_a191829b699de61de65871bcaa92a2e2
#
_entry.id   a191829b699de61de65871bcaa92a2e2
#
_cell.length_a   1.000
_cell.length_b   1.000
_cell.length_c   1.000
_cell.angle_alpha   90.00
_cell.angle_beta   90.00
_cell.angle_gamma   90.00
#
_symmetry.space_group_name_H-M   'P 1'
#
loop_
_entity.id
_entity.type
_entity.pdbx_description
1 polymer ?
#
loop_
_entity_poly.entity_id
_entity_poly.type
_entity_poly.pdbx_seq_one_letter_code
_entity_poly.pdbx_strand_id
1 'polypeptide(L)'
;MPATDRQRVRRSLAAVTLAWFLVLGLPGQATAAPQGGDQRARVEGAFLVNFIRFTEWPRARFASDREPWVVVVVGSEAVAGAVREVAAAAGPVQGRRIAVHQVDGDHLRRQRDILRASHLVFVDRSGGVSAQDAIELLQGTHVLTVGDSAGFVRAGGMLALVASGPRVGFVANPVAIRRGGLTVSAKVLKLAQDTTP
;
A
#
# COMPACT_ATOMS: atom_id res chain seq x y z
N MET A 1 77.57 45.74 -2.10
CA MET A 1 77.14 44.60 -2.91
C MET A 1 76.79 43.48 -1.95
N PRO A 2 75.53 43.18 -1.79
CA PRO A 2 75.11 42.06 -0.96
C PRO A 2 74.69 40.85 -1.81
N ALA A 3 75.16 39.71 -1.42
CA ALA A 3 74.70 38.37 -1.88
C ALA A 3 73.83 37.81 -0.75
N THR A 4 72.72 37.42 -1.12
CA THR A 4 72.01 36.15 -1.30
C THR A 4 71.16 35.75 -0.14
N ASP A 5 69.93 35.99 -0.34
CA ASP A 5 68.82 35.38 0.42
C ASP A 5 68.07 34.36 -0.51
N ARG A 6 68.61 33.19 -0.63
CA ARG A 6 68.03 32.10 -1.39
C ARG A 6 67.77 30.77 -0.62
N GLN A 7 67.93 30.80 0.70
CA GLN A 7 67.84 29.56 1.50
C GLN A 7 66.62 29.50 2.45
N ARG A 8 65.74 30.49 2.48
CA ARG A 8 64.58 30.48 3.36
C ARG A 8 63.27 29.97 2.75
N VAL A 9 63.21 29.68 1.44
CA VAL A 9 61.96 29.29 0.76
C VAL A 9 61.77 27.79 0.64
N ARG A 10 62.75 26.96 1.04
CA ARG A 10 62.68 25.48 0.88
C ARG A 10 62.18 24.68 2.09
N ARG A 11 61.80 25.34 3.20
CA ARG A 11 61.35 24.61 4.41
C ARG A 11 59.85 24.71 4.73
N SER A 12 59.04 25.39 3.91
CA SER A 12 57.61 25.59 4.16
C SER A 12 56.66 24.78 3.26
N LEU A 13 57.17 23.89 2.39
CA LEU A 13 56.35 23.10 1.47
C LEU A 13 56.19 21.64 1.87
N ALA A 14 56.75 21.20 3.00
CA ALA A 14 56.66 19.79 3.44
C ALA A 14 55.60 19.54 4.51
N ALA A 15 54.82 20.53 4.94
CA ALA A 15 53.85 20.39 6.03
C ALA A 15 52.37 20.49 5.59
N VAL A 16 52.08 20.68 4.31
CA VAL A 16 50.69 20.86 3.82
C VAL A 16 50.13 19.62 3.12
N THR A 17 50.94 18.62 2.85
CA THR A 17 50.47 17.41 2.08
C THR A 17 49.98 16.27 2.93
N LEU A 18 49.92 16.36 4.28
CA LEU A 18 49.47 15.25 5.15
C LEU A 18 48.05 15.47 5.72
N ALA A 19 47.37 16.56 5.41
CA ALA A 19 46.05 16.88 5.94
C ALA A 19 44.87 16.56 4.97
N TRP A 20 45.14 16.07 3.77
CA TRP A 20 44.11 15.81 2.75
C TRP A 20 43.69 14.36 2.61
N PHE A 21 44.22 13.44 3.42
CA PHE A 21 43.88 12.01 3.31
C PHE A 21 42.95 11.48 4.41
N LEU A 22 42.36 12.34 5.25
CA LEU A 22 41.52 11.89 6.38
C LEU A 22 40.04 12.30 6.25
N VAL A 23 39.56 12.64 5.05
CA VAL A 23 38.12 12.99 4.80
C VAL A 23 37.44 12.01 3.83
N LEU A 24 38.06 10.90 3.49
CA LEU A 24 37.48 9.90 2.59
C LEU A 24 37.15 8.59 3.34
N GLY A 25 36.32 8.67 4.35
CA GLY A 25 35.95 7.49 5.13
C GLY A 25 34.64 7.60 5.91
N LEU A 26 33.70 8.44 5.47
CA LEU A 26 32.32 8.23 5.90
C LEU A 26 31.72 7.14 5.02
N PRO A 27 31.37 5.97 5.58
CA PRO A 27 30.54 5.02 4.83
C PRO A 27 29.25 5.76 4.51
N GLY A 28 29.06 6.12 3.23
CA GLY A 28 27.78 6.55 2.73
C GLY A 28 26.77 5.47 3.17
N GLN A 29 25.81 5.86 4.00
CA GLN A 29 24.69 4.98 4.27
C GLN A 29 24.02 4.77 2.91
N ALA A 30 24.33 3.65 2.29
CA ALA A 30 23.57 3.16 1.16
C ALA A 30 22.16 2.99 1.68
N THR A 31 21.28 3.93 1.38
CA THR A 31 19.84 3.76 1.48
C THR A 31 19.54 2.54 0.64
N ALA A 32 19.31 1.41 1.31
CA ALA A 32 18.95 0.17 0.63
C ALA A 32 17.75 0.50 -0.26
N ALA A 33 17.90 0.27 -1.57
CA ALA A 33 16.78 0.38 -2.49
C ALA A 33 15.65 -0.52 -1.96
N PRO A 34 14.39 -0.06 -1.97
CA PRO A 34 13.27 -0.84 -1.46
C PRO A 34 13.27 -2.19 -2.17
N GLN A 35 13.31 -3.26 -1.36
CA GLN A 35 13.29 -4.61 -1.91
C GLN A 35 11.98 -4.82 -2.66
N GLY A 36 11.95 -5.66 -3.68
CA GLY A 36 10.81 -5.80 -4.60
C GLY A 36 9.46 -6.04 -3.90
N GLY A 37 9.47 -6.61 -2.68
CA GLY A 37 8.28 -6.76 -1.82
C GLY A 37 7.70 -5.44 -1.34
N ASP A 38 8.54 -4.51 -0.91
CA ASP A 38 8.10 -3.19 -0.42
C ASP A 38 7.53 -2.34 -1.55
N GLN A 39 8.12 -2.43 -2.75
CA GLN A 39 7.61 -1.72 -3.92
C GLN A 39 6.24 -2.26 -4.34
N ARG A 40 6.05 -3.58 -4.32
CA ARG A 40 4.77 -4.21 -4.60
C ARG A 40 3.71 -3.77 -3.59
N ALA A 41 4.00 -3.84 -2.29
CA ALA A 41 3.09 -3.41 -1.23
C ALA A 41 2.66 -1.94 -1.39
N ARG A 42 3.56 -1.04 -1.79
CA ARG A 42 3.24 0.37 -2.08
C ARG A 42 2.26 0.51 -3.25
N VAL A 43 2.45 -0.25 -4.32
CA VAL A 43 1.53 -0.25 -5.46
C VAL A 43 0.16 -0.79 -5.03
N GLU A 44 0.12 -1.88 -4.29
CA GLU A 44 -1.12 -2.44 -3.75
C GLU A 44 -1.82 -1.44 -2.83
N GLY A 45 -1.10 -0.79 -1.91
CA GLY A 45 -1.63 0.28 -1.06
C GLY A 45 -2.24 1.43 -1.86
N ALA A 46 -1.60 1.85 -2.95
CA ALA A 46 -2.13 2.88 -3.84
C ALA A 46 -3.42 2.45 -4.53
N PHE A 47 -3.52 1.19 -4.97
CA PHE A 47 -4.77 0.64 -5.52
C PHE A 47 -5.89 0.66 -4.48
N LEU A 48 -5.63 0.21 -3.24
CA LEU A 48 -6.64 0.17 -2.19
C LEU A 48 -7.20 1.57 -1.86
N VAL A 49 -6.34 2.57 -1.75
CA VAL A 49 -6.76 3.97 -1.53
C VAL A 49 -7.57 4.49 -2.74
N ASN A 50 -7.17 4.16 -3.97
CA ASN A 50 -7.91 4.54 -5.16
C ASN A 50 -9.26 3.81 -5.27
N PHE A 51 -9.34 2.55 -4.87
CA PHE A 51 -10.64 1.85 -4.83
C PHE A 51 -11.62 2.55 -3.89
N ILE A 52 -11.17 3.04 -2.72
CA ILE A 52 -12.02 3.86 -1.86
C ILE A 52 -12.46 5.14 -2.59
N ARG A 53 -11.53 5.83 -3.25
CA ARG A 53 -11.81 7.10 -3.95
C ARG A 53 -12.87 6.97 -5.04
N PHE A 54 -12.94 5.81 -5.69
CA PHE A 54 -13.79 5.57 -6.86
C PHE A 54 -14.93 4.58 -6.59
N THR A 55 -15.20 4.28 -5.34
CA THR A 55 -16.37 3.49 -4.93
C THR A 55 -17.34 4.37 -4.16
N GLU A 56 -18.61 4.11 -4.34
CA GLU A 56 -19.70 4.72 -3.60
C GLU A 56 -20.36 3.68 -2.70
N TRP A 57 -20.58 4.04 -1.45
CA TRP A 57 -21.28 3.25 -0.44
C TRP A 57 -22.66 3.82 -0.17
N PRO A 58 -23.64 3.01 0.23
CA PRO A 58 -24.93 3.50 0.68
C PRO A 58 -24.75 4.49 1.86
N ARG A 59 -25.51 5.58 1.85
CA ARG A 59 -25.45 6.60 2.92
C ARG A 59 -25.66 6.03 4.31
N ALA A 60 -26.54 5.02 4.44
CA ALA A 60 -26.82 4.34 5.69
C ALA A 60 -25.59 3.61 6.29
N ARG A 61 -24.50 3.46 5.51
CA ARG A 61 -23.25 2.84 5.97
C ARG A 61 -22.47 3.74 6.93
N PHE A 62 -22.76 5.03 6.96
CA PHE A 62 -22.03 6.02 7.74
C PHE A 62 -22.90 6.56 8.88
N ALA A 63 -22.35 6.53 10.11
CA ALA A 63 -23.00 7.16 11.26
C ALA A 63 -22.90 8.71 11.20
N SER A 64 -21.87 9.26 10.55
CA SER A 64 -21.71 10.69 10.38
C SER A 64 -20.85 11.03 9.16
N ASP A 65 -20.86 12.31 8.74
CA ASP A 65 -20.01 12.80 7.64
C ASP A 65 -18.52 12.88 8.03
N ARG A 66 -18.17 12.73 9.29
CA ARG A 66 -16.79 12.77 9.80
C ARG A 66 -16.22 11.38 10.08
N GLU A 67 -17.03 10.34 9.96
CA GLU A 67 -16.57 8.96 10.17
C GLU A 67 -15.45 8.62 9.18
N PRO A 68 -14.31 8.05 9.64
CA PRO A 68 -13.22 7.71 8.74
C PRO A 68 -13.59 6.53 7.84
N TRP A 69 -12.95 6.44 6.69
CA TRP A 69 -12.87 5.18 5.95
C TRP A 69 -12.10 4.17 6.79
N VAL A 70 -12.68 3.01 7.03
CA VAL A 70 -12.01 1.92 7.74
C VAL A 70 -11.56 0.88 6.71
N VAL A 71 -10.25 0.68 6.63
CA VAL A 71 -9.61 -0.35 5.80
C VAL A 71 -9.04 -1.42 6.71
N VAL A 72 -9.37 -2.67 6.44
CA VAL A 72 -8.77 -3.82 7.13
C VAL A 72 -7.92 -4.59 6.13
N VAL A 73 -6.66 -4.83 6.50
CA VAL A 73 -5.73 -5.67 5.74
C VAL A 73 -5.54 -6.97 6.50
N VAL A 74 -5.91 -8.08 5.88
CA VAL A 74 -5.74 -9.41 6.46
C VAL A 74 -4.44 -10.02 5.93
N GLY A 75 -3.54 -10.35 6.84
CA GLY A 75 -2.30 -11.09 6.57
C GLY A 75 -1.06 -10.22 6.41
N SER A 76 -1.07 -9.18 5.59
CA SER A 76 0.15 -8.44 5.22
C SER A 76 0.32 -7.11 5.96
N GLU A 77 1.24 -7.05 6.92
CA GLU A 77 1.63 -5.77 7.55
C GLU A 77 2.33 -4.82 6.55
N ALA A 78 3.08 -5.36 5.60
CA ALA A 78 3.72 -4.53 4.57
C ALA A 78 2.67 -3.75 3.75
N VAL A 79 1.58 -4.40 3.35
CA VAL A 79 0.47 -3.73 2.64
C VAL A 79 -0.26 -2.76 3.56
N ALA A 80 -0.51 -3.14 4.83
CA ALA A 80 -1.16 -2.25 5.79
C ALA A 80 -0.33 -0.97 6.02
N GLY A 81 0.98 -1.11 6.18
CA GLY A 81 1.93 0.00 6.27
C GLY A 81 1.89 0.89 5.03
N ALA A 82 1.93 0.28 3.84
CA ALA A 82 1.85 1.01 2.58
C ALA A 82 0.52 1.77 2.42
N VAL A 83 -0.61 1.20 2.82
CA VAL A 83 -1.90 1.92 2.82
C VAL A 83 -1.86 3.12 3.75
N ARG A 84 -1.27 2.99 4.95
CA ARG A 84 -1.11 4.12 5.89
C ARG A 84 -0.27 5.25 5.28
N GLU A 85 0.87 4.91 4.66
CA GLU A 85 1.75 5.88 4.00
C GLU A 85 1.04 6.61 2.86
N VAL A 86 0.40 5.86 1.96
CA VAL A 86 -0.33 6.43 0.82
C VAL A 86 -1.50 7.29 1.30
N ALA A 87 -2.26 6.83 2.30
CA ALA A 87 -3.38 7.58 2.87
C ALA A 87 -2.91 8.89 3.52
N ALA A 88 -1.79 8.87 4.24
CA ALA A 88 -1.19 10.07 4.83
C ALA A 88 -0.75 11.08 3.76
N ALA A 89 -0.11 10.61 2.69
CA ALA A 89 0.34 11.45 1.58
C ALA A 89 -0.83 12.01 0.74
N ALA A 90 -1.88 11.23 0.54
CA ALA A 90 -3.05 11.64 -0.25
C ALA A 90 -3.99 12.60 0.50
N GLY A 91 -3.91 12.64 1.84
CA GLY A 91 -4.85 13.38 2.67
C GLY A 91 -6.27 12.76 2.66
N PRO A 92 -7.30 13.51 3.07
CA PRO A 92 -8.67 13.00 3.11
C PRO A 92 -9.18 12.57 1.74
N VAL A 93 -9.79 11.40 1.66
CA VAL A 93 -10.47 10.88 0.48
C VAL A 93 -11.96 11.09 0.63
N GLN A 94 -12.60 11.77 -0.32
CA GLN A 94 -14.02 12.15 -0.25
C GLN A 94 -14.37 12.86 1.09
N GLY A 95 -13.45 13.71 1.59
CA GLY A 95 -13.63 14.46 2.85
C GLY A 95 -13.38 13.66 4.13
N ARG A 96 -13.00 12.38 4.07
CA ARG A 96 -12.82 11.48 5.21
C ARG A 96 -11.37 10.99 5.28
N ARG A 97 -10.81 10.88 6.48
CA ARG A 97 -9.50 10.22 6.70
C ARG A 97 -9.65 8.71 6.53
N ILE A 98 -8.55 8.04 6.25
CA ILE A 98 -8.50 6.58 6.19
C ILE A 98 -7.85 6.07 7.48
N ALA A 99 -8.56 5.19 8.19
CA ALA A 99 -8.05 4.40 9.31
C ALA A 99 -7.74 2.99 8.80
N VAL A 100 -6.54 2.48 9.14
CA VAL A 100 -6.07 1.18 8.65
C VAL A 100 -5.80 0.26 9.83
N HIS A 101 -6.42 -0.90 9.82
CA HIS A 101 -6.21 -1.99 10.75
C HIS A 101 -5.58 -3.17 10.03
N GLN A 102 -4.63 -3.83 10.69
CA GLN A 102 -4.09 -5.11 10.25
C GLN A 102 -4.71 -6.20 11.13
N VAL A 103 -5.01 -7.34 10.52
CA VAL A 103 -5.59 -8.51 11.16
C VAL A 103 -4.83 -9.74 10.69
N ASP A 104 -4.41 -10.60 11.62
CA ASP A 104 -3.83 -11.88 11.27
C ASP A 104 -4.93 -12.85 10.80
N GLY A 105 -4.62 -13.65 9.80
CA GLY A 105 -5.57 -14.57 9.19
C GLY A 105 -6.16 -15.58 10.18
N ASP A 106 -5.33 -16.09 11.10
CA ASP A 106 -5.76 -17.04 12.15
C ASP A 106 -6.85 -16.48 13.07
N HIS A 107 -6.97 -15.16 13.13
CA HIS A 107 -7.94 -14.46 13.98
C HIS A 107 -9.17 -13.94 13.22
N LEU A 108 -9.34 -14.25 11.94
CA LEU A 108 -10.38 -13.71 11.07
C LEU A 108 -11.78 -13.79 11.71
N ARG A 109 -12.16 -14.97 12.22
CA ARG A 109 -13.49 -15.17 12.82
C ARG A 109 -13.67 -14.45 14.16
N ARG A 110 -12.60 -14.27 14.93
CA ARG A 110 -12.63 -13.52 16.20
C ARG A 110 -12.77 -12.03 15.97
N GLN A 111 -12.28 -11.54 14.85
CA GLN A 111 -12.30 -10.13 14.49
C GLN A 111 -13.41 -9.79 13.47
N ARG A 112 -14.43 -10.65 13.37
CA ARG A 112 -15.55 -10.46 12.42
C ARG A 112 -16.21 -9.09 12.55
N ASP A 113 -16.30 -8.53 13.74
CA ASP A 113 -17.03 -7.29 13.96
C ASP A 113 -16.30 -6.10 13.32
N ILE A 114 -14.98 -5.99 13.48
CA ILE A 114 -14.19 -4.95 12.79
C ILE A 114 -14.20 -5.16 11.26
N LEU A 115 -14.14 -6.42 10.80
CA LEU A 115 -14.22 -6.74 9.38
C LEU A 115 -15.55 -6.30 8.78
N ARG A 116 -16.67 -6.63 9.43
CA ARG A 116 -18.02 -6.25 8.96
C ARG A 116 -18.32 -4.76 9.14
N ALA A 117 -17.66 -4.11 10.10
CA ALA A 117 -17.74 -2.67 10.30
C ALA A 117 -16.83 -1.88 9.35
N SER A 118 -15.90 -2.50 8.65
CA SER A 118 -15.00 -1.81 7.72
C SER A 118 -15.67 -1.41 6.40
N HIS A 119 -15.03 -0.54 5.64
CA HIS A 119 -15.47 -0.14 4.30
C HIS A 119 -14.76 -0.94 3.21
N LEU A 120 -13.50 -1.32 3.45
CA LEU A 120 -12.72 -2.16 2.56
C LEU A 120 -11.97 -3.22 3.36
N VAL A 121 -12.00 -4.46 2.90
CA VAL A 121 -11.17 -5.57 3.40
C VAL A 121 -10.29 -6.06 2.26
N PHE A 122 -8.98 -6.02 2.49
CA PHE A 122 -7.99 -6.65 1.62
C PHE A 122 -7.53 -7.97 2.24
N VAL A 123 -7.56 -9.03 1.45
CA VAL A 123 -7.16 -10.38 1.87
C VAL A 123 -5.90 -10.78 1.12
N ASP A 124 -4.78 -10.82 1.83
CA ASP A 124 -3.50 -11.30 1.33
C ASP A 124 -3.39 -12.82 1.55
N ARG A 125 -2.95 -13.55 0.54
CA ARG A 125 -2.74 -15.00 0.60
C ARG A 125 -1.75 -15.42 1.68
N SER A 126 -0.76 -14.58 1.98
CA SER A 126 0.26 -14.88 2.99
C SER A 126 -0.34 -15.01 4.39
N GLY A 127 -1.54 -14.45 4.62
CA GLY A 127 -2.26 -14.56 5.89
C GLY A 127 -2.89 -15.92 6.16
N GLY A 128 -2.77 -16.90 5.26
CA GLY A 128 -3.31 -18.26 5.47
C GLY A 128 -4.85 -18.35 5.44
N VAL A 129 -5.54 -17.26 5.08
CA VAL A 129 -7.00 -17.21 4.99
C VAL A 129 -7.47 -17.70 3.62
N SER A 130 -8.47 -18.58 3.59
CA SER A 130 -9.11 -18.92 2.34
C SER A 130 -9.96 -17.76 1.83
N ALA A 131 -9.97 -17.56 0.51
CA ALA A 131 -10.84 -16.58 -0.12
C ALA A 131 -12.31 -16.81 0.21
N GLN A 132 -12.71 -18.08 0.26
CA GLN A 132 -14.08 -18.49 0.56
C GLN A 132 -14.50 -18.07 1.97
N ASP A 133 -13.68 -18.34 3.00
CA ASP A 133 -13.99 -17.97 4.40
C ASP A 133 -14.14 -16.47 4.55
N ALA A 134 -13.25 -15.67 3.92
CA ALA A 134 -13.31 -14.22 3.98
C ALA A 134 -14.58 -13.67 3.29
N ILE A 135 -14.93 -14.23 2.13
CA ILE A 135 -16.11 -13.81 1.37
C ILE A 135 -17.39 -14.16 2.12
N GLU A 136 -17.51 -15.38 2.67
CA GLU A 136 -18.67 -15.83 3.46
C GLU A 136 -18.88 -14.93 4.69
N LEU A 137 -17.80 -14.59 5.39
CA LEU A 137 -17.86 -13.71 6.57
C LEU A 137 -18.42 -12.32 6.25
N LEU A 138 -18.17 -11.84 5.03
CA LEU A 138 -18.53 -10.50 4.57
C LEU A 138 -19.81 -10.46 3.73
N GLN A 139 -20.45 -11.59 3.49
CA GLN A 139 -21.73 -11.63 2.78
C GLN A 139 -22.80 -10.79 3.48
N GLY A 140 -23.60 -10.08 2.68
CA GLY A 140 -24.69 -9.22 3.17
C GLY A 140 -24.19 -7.96 3.88
N THR A 141 -22.91 -7.62 3.75
CA THR A 141 -22.34 -6.35 4.21
C THR A 141 -22.05 -5.43 3.02
N HIS A 142 -21.96 -4.13 3.30
CA HIS A 142 -21.51 -3.13 2.31
C HIS A 142 -19.99 -2.94 2.40
N VAL A 143 -19.21 -4.05 2.43
CA VAL A 143 -17.75 -4.02 2.51
C VAL A 143 -17.18 -4.35 1.14
N LEU A 144 -16.33 -3.48 0.61
CA LEU A 144 -15.60 -3.75 -0.62
C LEU A 144 -14.52 -4.80 -0.35
N THR A 145 -14.65 -5.98 -0.95
CA THR A 145 -13.68 -7.07 -0.77
C THR A 145 -12.66 -7.07 -1.89
N VAL A 146 -11.39 -7.09 -1.53
CA VAL A 146 -10.26 -7.09 -2.45
C VAL A 146 -9.31 -8.24 -2.07
N GLY A 147 -8.88 -9.04 -3.04
CA GLY A 147 -7.86 -10.08 -2.85
C GLY A 147 -6.58 -9.79 -3.61
N ASP A 148 -5.57 -10.62 -3.43
CA ASP A 148 -4.28 -10.54 -4.11
C ASP A 148 -4.11 -11.54 -5.26
N SER A 149 -5.20 -12.17 -5.70
CA SER A 149 -5.19 -13.15 -6.79
C SER A 149 -6.52 -13.22 -7.54
N ALA A 150 -6.49 -13.55 -8.82
CA ALA A 150 -7.68 -13.78 -9.63
C ALA A 150 -8.61 -14.88 -9.05
N GLY A 151 -8.06 -15.82 -8.28
CA GLY A 151 -8.82 -16.83 -7.55
C GLY A 151 -9.84 -16.25 -6.58
N PHE A 152 -9.52 -15.10 -5.98
CA PHE A 152 -10.42 -14.40 -5.07
C PHE A 152 -11.71 -13.95 -5.77
N VAL A 153 -11.61 -13.40 -6.97
CA VAL A 153 -12.78 -12.98 -7.75
C VAL A 153 -13.60 -14.21 -8.21
N ARG A 154 -12.94 -15.29 -8.64
CA ARG A 154 -13.63 -16.54 -8.99
C ARG A 154 -14.38 -17.19 -7.82
N ALA A 155 -13.87 -17.00 -6.59
CA ALA A 155 -14.55 -17.43 -5.37
C ALA A 155 -15.75 -16.54 -4.98
N GLY A 156 -15.99 -15.43 -5.71
CA GLY A 156 -17.10 -14.53 -5.46
C GLY A 156 -16.70 -13.19 -4.83
N GLY A 157 -15.41 -12.90 -4.68
CA GLY A 157 -14.89 -11.60 -4.27
C GLY A 157 -15.16 -10.51 -5.30
N MET A 158 -15.08 -9.25 -4.89
CA MET A 158 -15.44 -8.11 -5.73
C MET A 158 -14.31 -7.65 -6.65
N LEU A 159 -13.10 -7.51 -6.10
CA LEU A 159 -11.90 -7.07 -6.82
C LEU A 159 -10.73 -7.97 -6.45
N ALA A 160 -9.74 -8.08 -7.33
CA ALA A 160 -8.47 -8.69 -6.96
C ALA A 160 -7.32 -8.02 -7.70
N LEU A 161 -6.22 -7.78 -6.98
CA LEU A 161 -4.97 -7.33 -7.54
C LEU A 161 -4.26 -8.53 -8.18
N VAL A 162 -3.75 -8.35 -9.39
CA VAL A 162 -3.10 -9.41 -10.16
C VAL A 162 -1.79 -8.94 -10.77
N ALA A 163 -0.84 -9.84 -10.88
CA ALA A 163 0.40 -9.55 -11.61
C ALA A 163 0.08 -9.41 -13.10
N SER A 164 0.63 -8.38 -13.73
CA SER A 164 0.55 -8.10 -15.17
C SER A 164 1.95 -7.85 -15.71
N GLY A 165 2.71 -8.91 -15.95
CA GLY A 165 4.13 -8.80 -16.19
C GLY A 165 4.85 -8.14 -15.00
N PRO A 166 5.63 -7.06 -15.23
CA PRO A 166 6.30 -6.32 -14.15
C PRO A 166 5.35 -5.36 -13.38
N ARG A 167 4.10 -5.26 -13.77
CA ARG A 167 3.12 -4.33 -13.20
C ARG A 167 2.09 -5.07 -12.34
N VAL A 168 1.38 -4.31 -11.51
CA VAL A 168 0.18 -4.76 -10.82
C VAL A 168 -1.02 -4.21 -11.60
N GLY A 169 -1.95 -5.07 -11.95
CA GLY A 169 -3.26 -4.73 -12.47
C GLY A 169 -4.35 -5.23 -11.52
N PHE A 170 -5.58 -5.23 -11.96
CA PHE A 170 -6.67 -5.81 -11.19
C PHE A 170 -7.74 -6.43 -12.08
N VAL A 171 -8.49 -7.36 -11.51
CA VAL A 171 -9.70 -7.94 -12.10
C VAL A 171 -10.91 -7.58 -11.25
N ALA A 172 -12.10 -7.56 -11.84
CA ALA A 172 -13.32 -7.13 -11.16
C ALA A 172 -14.48 -8.12 -11.40
N ASN A 173 -15.35 -8.22 -10.39
CA ASN A 173 -16.63 -8.92 -10.47
C ASN A 173 -17.78 -7.92 -10.27
N PRO A 174 -18.32 -7.32 -11.34
CA PRO A 174 -19.40 -6.34 -11.23
C PRO A 174 -20.67 -6.90 -10.59
N VAL A 175 -20.91 -8.20 -10.73
CA VAL A 175 -22.07 -8.88 -10.11
C VAL A 175 -21.91 -8.87 -8.59
N ALA A 176 -20.75 -9.27 -8.08
CA ALA A 176 -20.45 -9.25 -6.64
C ALA A 176 -20.52 -7.83 -6.06
N ILE A 177 -19.97 -6.84 -6.77
CA ILE A 177 -20.01 -5.42 -6.38
C ILE A 177 -21.47 -4.95 -6.22
N ARG A 178 -22.33 -5.17 -7.23
CA ARG A 178 -23.73 -4.78 -7.15
C ARG A 178 -24.49 -5.53 -6.05
N ARG A 179 -24.22 -6.84 -5.88
CA ARG A 179 -24.84 -7.66 -4.81
C ARG A 179 -24.45 -7.14 -3.42
N GLY A 180 -23.24 -6.59 -3.25
CA GLY A 180 -22.78 -5.92 -2.04
C GLY A 180 -23.39 -4.52 -1.83
N GLY A 181 -24.23 -4.04 -2.76
CA GLY A 181 -24.84 -2.70 -2.70
C GLY A 181 -23.84 -1.57 -2.91
N LEU A 182 -22.74 -1.85 -3.61
CA LEU A 182 -21.67 -0.88 -3.92
C LEU A 182 -21.73 -0.44 -5.40
N THR A 183 -21.23 0.77 -5.66
CA THR A 183 -21.05 1.26 -7.03
C THR A 183 -19.59 1.65 -7.23
N VAL A 184 -18.87 0.88 -8.05
CA VAL A 184 -17.51 1.23 -8.49
C VAL A 184 -17.60 2.01 -9.80
N SER A 185 -16.87 3.12 -9.89
CA SER A 185 -16.86 3.98 -11.07
C SER A 185 -16.57 3.18 -12.35
N ALA A 186 -17.38 3.39 -13.37
CA ALA A 186 -17.17 2.78 -14.68
C ALA A 186 -15.80 3.10 -15.29
N LYS A 187 -15.20 4.26 -14.96
CA LYS A 187 -13.85 4.62 -15.40
C LYS A 187 -12.81 3.66 -14.82
N VAL A 188 -12.97 3.26 -13.55
CA VAL A 188 -12.07 2.28 -12.91
C VAL A 188 -12.33 0.89 -13.47
N LEU A 189 -13.59 0.47 -13.59
CA LEU A 189 -13.91 -0.86 -14.13
C LEU A 189 -13.39 -1.08 -15.56
N LYS A 190 -13.30 -0.04 -16.38
CA LYS A 190 -12.69 -0.11 -17.72
C LYS A 190 -11.18 -0.37 -17.69
N LEU A 191 -10.50 -0.14 -16.57
CA LEU A 191 -9.08 -0.44 -16.38
C LEU A 191 -8.84 -1.86 -15.88
N ALA A 192 -9.88 -2.59 -15.48
CA ALA A 192 -9.76 -3.99 -15.12
C ALA A 192 -9.27 -4.81 -16.31
N GLN A 193 -8.32 -5.72 -16.07
CA GLN A 193 -7.74 -6.58 -17.11
C GLN A 193 -8.73 -7.63 -17.59
N ASP A 194 -9.63 -8.05 -16.71
CA ASP A 194 -10.74 -8.95 -16.99
C ASP A 194 -11.92 -8.62 -16.07
N THR A 195 -13.11 -8.70 -16.59
CA THR A 195 -14.33 -8.58 -15.81
C THR A 195 -15.06 -9.91 -15.91
N THR A 196 -15.09 -10.65 -14.81
CA THR A 196 -15.89 -11.87 -14.74
C THR A 196 -17.37 -11.49 -14.84
N PRO A 197 -18.13 -12.10 -15.74
CA PRO A 197 -19.55 -11.80 -15.94
C PRO A 197 -20.42 -12.12 -14.72
#